data_d1b9692ac7c5e5013b5d095e408ebf71
#
_entry.id   d1b9692ac7c5e5013b5d095e408ebf71
#
_cell.length_a   1.000
_cell.length_b   1.000
_cell.length_c   1.000
_cell.angle_alpha   90.00
_cell.angle_beta   90.00
_cell.angle_gamma   90.00
#
_symmetry.space_group_name_H-M   'P 1'
#
loop_
_entity.id
_entity.type
_entity.pdbx_description
1 polymer ?
#
loop_
_entity_poly.entity_id
_entity_poly.type
_entity_poly.pdbx_seq_one_letter_code
_entity_poly.pdbx_strand_id
1 'polypeptide(L)'
;MKELETIITEFRKKRGWEKYDTLERFSKSISIEAAELLEHFQWSEEGDDIQEIKDELADVLIYALAMCYHLNEDPKKIIKEKLVDVARRYPEK
;
A
#
# COMPACT_ATOMS: atom_id res chain seq x y z
N MET A 1 9.32 -11.62 -0.52
CA MET A 1 9.08 -10.14 -0.66
C MET A 1 10.33 -9.34 -1.01
N LYS A 2 11.48 -9.96 -0.92
CA LYS A 2 12.75 -9.29 -1.25
C LYS A 2 12.80 -8.80 -2.70
N GLU A 3 12.31 -9.60 -3.60
CA GLU A 3 12.23 -9.24 -5.02
C GLU A 3 11.34 -8.03 -5.23
N LEU A 4 10.20 -8.00 -4.57
CA LEU A 4 9.25 -6.89 -4.65
C LEU A 4 9.85 -5.61 -4.08
N GLU A 5 10.58 -5.73 -2.97
CA GLU A 5 11.29 -4.60 -2.37
C GLU A 5 12.26 -3.98 -3.38
N THR A 6 13.05 -4.85 -4.03
CA THR A 6 14.03 -4.41 -5.02
C THR A 6 13.36 -3.69 -6.18
N ILE A 7 12.28 -4.26 -6.70
CA ILE A 7 11.52 -3.66 -7.82
C ILE A 7 11.05 -2.25 -7.46
N ILE A 8 10.40 -2.09 -6.32
CA ILE A 8 9.83 -0.82 -5.90
C ILE A 8 10.92 0.19 -5.56
N THR A 9 11.91 -0.22 -4.78
CA THR A 9 12.99 0.66 -4.31
C THR A 9 13.83 1.16 -5.46
N GLU A 10 14.22 0.27 -6.38
CA GLU A 10 15.02 0.65 -7.54
C GLU A 10 14.26 1.59 -8.47
N PHE A 11 12.99 1.33 -8.69
CA PHE A 11 12.15 2.18 -9.53
C PHE A 11 12.12 3.62 -8.99
N ARG A 12 11.90 3.76 -7.69
CA ARG A 12 11.80 5.06 -7.03
C ARG A 12 13.16 5.77 -6.96
N LYS A 13 14.22 5.01 -6.69
CA LYS A 13 15.58 5.52 -6.58
C LYS A 13 16.06 6.12 -7.92
N LYS A 14 15.81 5.41 -9.01
CA LYS A 14 16.21 5.88 -10.35
C LYS A 14 15.56 7.20 -10.74
N ARG A 15 14.42 7.54 -10.13
CA ARG A 15 13.69 8.78 -10.40
C ARG A 15 13.98 9.87 -9.37
N GLY A 16 14.85 9.56 -8.40
CA GLY A 16 15.22 10.53 -7.37
C GLY A 16 14.10 10.88 -6.42
N TRP A 17 13.10 10.01 -6.28
CA TRP A 17 11.94 10.29 -5.43
C TRP A 17 12.22 10.10 -3.95
N GLU A 18 13.21 9.29 -3.60
CA GLU A 18 13.54 8.98 -2.21
C GLU A 18 13.84 10.22 -1.36
N LYS A 19 14.43 11.25 -1.99
CA LYS A 19 14.80 12.48 -1.28
C LYS A 19 13.59 13.27 -0.77
N TYR A 20 12.41 12.98 -1.29
CA TYR A 20 11.19 13.66 -0.87
C TYR A 20 10.37 12.84 0.12
N ASP A 21 10.80 11.63 0.44
CA ASP A 21 10.02 10.69 1.24
C ASP A 21 10.01 11.08 2.71
N THR A 22 8.82 11.21 3.27
CA THR A 22 8.57 11.37 4.69
C THR A 22 7.36 10.50 5.04
N LEU A 23 7.19 10.18 6.31
CA LEU A 23 6.02 9.40 6.74
C LEU A 23 4.73 10.16 6.44
N GLU A 24 4.75 11.47 6.58
CA GLU A 24 3.60 12.31 6.25
C GLU A 24 3.23 12.19 4.77
N ARG A 25 4.22 12.30 3.88
CA ARG A 25 3.98 12.22 2.44
C ARG A 25 3.48 10.86 2.01
N PHE A 26 4.03 9.78 2.57
CA PHE A 26 3.53 8.44 2.31
C PHE A 26 2.09 8.29 2.76
N SER A 27 1.77 8.78 3.96
CA SER A 27 0.41 8.70 4.50
C SER A 27 -0.59 9.42 3.61
N LYS A 28 -0.22 10.62 3.13
CA LYS A 28 -1.05 11.38 2.21
C LYS A 28 -1.24 10.66 0.89
N SER A 29 -0.17 10.12 0.32
CA SER A 29 -0.24 9.40 -0.95
C SER A 29 -1.12 8.16 -0.85
N ILE A 30 -0.98 7.39 0.23
CA ILE A 30 -1.81 6.20 0.47
C ILE A 30 -3.28 6.61 0.54
N SER A 31 -3.59 7.69 1.26
CA SER A 31 -4.97 8.16 1.43
C SER A 31 -5.56 8.64 0.12
N ILE A 32 -4.78 9.37 -0.68
CA ILE A 32 -5.23 9.85 -1.98
C ILE A 32 -5.53 8.68 -2.92
N GLU A 33 -4.60 7.72 -3.01
CA GLU A 33 -4.79 6.56 -3.88
C GLU A 33 -5.95 5.68 -3.42
N ALA A 34 -6.14 5.55 -2.10
CA ALA A 34 -7.30 4.84 -1.56
C ALA A 34 -8.60 5.53 -1.94
N ALA A 35 -8.62 6.86 -1.94
CA ALA A 35 -9.78 7.63 -2.35
C ALA A 35 -10.07 7.45 -3.85
N GLU A 36 -9.03 7.38 -4.68
CA GLU A 36 -9.20 7.12 -6.10
C GLU A 36 -9.78 5.73 -6.35
N LEU A 37 -9.37 4.75 -5.56
CA LEU A 37 -9.97 3.41 -5.60
C LEU A 37 -11.46 3.50 -5.24
N LEU A 38 -11.80 4.25 -4.22
CA LEU A 38 -13.18 4.43 -3.77
C LEU A 38 -14.06 5.06 -4.84
N GLU A 39 -13.50 6.00 -5.62
CA GLU A 39 -14.26 6.70 -6.66
C GLU A 39 -14.86 5.76 -7.69
N HIS A 40 -14.25 4.60 -7.94
CA HIS A 40 -14.77 3.61 -8.87
C HIS A 40 -16.10 2.99 -8.40
N PHE A 41 -16.44 3.19 -7.13
CA PHE A 41 -17.67 2.66 -6.53
C PHE A 41 -18.66 3.76 -6.15
N GLN A 42 -18.40 5.00 -6.58
CA GLN A 42 -19.24 6.15 -6.23
C GLN A 42 -20.70 5.98 -6.71
N TRP A 43 -20.88 5.39 -7.86
CA TRP A 43 -22.19 5.26 -8.49
C TRP A 43 -22.67 3.83 -8.62
N SER A 44 -21.89 2.85 -8.19
CA SER A 44 -22.20 1.43 -8.34
C SER A 44 -21.49 0.61 -7.28
N GLU A 45 -22.17 -0.37 -6.71
CA GLU A 45 -21.57 -1.29 -5.74
C GLU A 45 -20.54 -2.21 -6.38
N GLU A 46 -20.65 -2.46 -7.69
CA GLU A 46 -19.77 -3.38 -8.41
C GLU A 46 -18.56 -2.69 -9.03
N GLY A 47 -18.56 -1.34 -8.98
CA GLY A 47 -17.49 -0.57 -9.60
C GLY A 47 -17.74 -0.37 -11.10
N ASP A 48 -16.88 0.44 -11.72
CA ASP A 48 -17.03 0.81 -13.13
C ASP A 48 -16.12 -0.01 -14.06
N ASP A 49 -14.85 -0.17 -13.72
CA ASP A 49 -13.87 -0.84 -14.60
C ASP A 49 -12.89 -1.63 -13.74
N ILE A 50 -12.93 -2.95 -13.89
CA ILE A 50 -12.11 -3.84 -13.05
C ILE A 50 -10.61 -3.63 -13.26
N GLN A 51 -10.18 -3.28 -14.48
CA GLN A 51 -8.75 -3.03 -14.73
C GLN A 51 -8.29 -1.77 -14.03
N GLU A 52 -9.09 -0.71 -14.09
CA GLU A 52 -8.75 0.54 -13.39
C GLU A 52 -8.79 0.35 -11.88
N ILE A 53 -9.71 -0.47 -11.38
CA ILE A 53 -9.76 -0.83 -9.95
C ILE A 53 -8.46 -1.51 -9.53
N LYS A 54 -7.98 -2.46 -10.33
CA LYS A 54 -6.70 -3.13 -10.07
C LYS A 54 -5.53 -2.17 -10.10
N ASP A 55 -5.54 -1.22 -11.02
CA ASP A 55 -4.48 -0.21 -11.14
C ASP A 55 -4.43 0.67 -9.90
N GLU A 56 -5.59 1.11 -9.40
CA GLU A 56 -5.66 1.91 -8.18
C GLU A 56 -5.22 1.12 -6.96
N LEU A 57 -5.61 -0.16 -6.90
CA LEU A 57 -5.16 -1.04 -5.82
C LEU A 57 -3.63 -1.18 -5.85
N ALA A 58 -3.05 -1.33 -7.03
CA ALA A 58 -1.60 -1.41 -7.19
C ALA A 58 -0.93 -0.14 -6.68
N ASP A 59 -1.49 1.04 -6.96
CA ASP A 59 -0.95 2.30 -6.47
C ASP A 59 -0.95 2.36 -4.94
N VAL A 60 -2.03 1.93 -4.30
CA VAL A 60 -2.11 1.85 -2.84
C VAL A 60 -1.02 0.93 -2.30
N LEU A 61 -0.87 -0.24 -2.89
CA LEU A 61 0.13 -1.21 -2.46
C LEU A 61 1.55 -0.70 -2.63
N ILE A 62 1.84 -0.03 -3.76
CA ILE A 62 3.18 0.52 -4.01
C ILE A 62 3.56 1.53 -2.92
N TYR A 63 2.69 2.48 -2.60
CA TYR A 63 2.98 3.47 -1.57
C TYR A 63 3.06 2.85 -0.18
N ALA A 64 2.17 1.90 0.13
CA ALA A 64 2.20 1.24 1.43
C ALA A 64 3.49 0.43 1.62
N LEU A 65 3.90 -0.32 0.60
CA LEU A 65 5.15 -1.09 0.64
C LEU A 65 6.36 -0.17 0.68
N ALA A 66 6.37 0.90 -0.13
CA ALA A 66 7.47 1.87 -0.10
C ALA A 66 7.63 2.48 1.29
N MET A 67 6.52 2.76 1.98
CA MET A 67 6.56 3.27 3.35
C MET A 67 7.19 2.25 4.31
N CYS A 68 6.86 0.97 4.16
CA CYS A 68 7.50 -0.09 4.94
C CYS A 68 9.01 -0.09 4.75
N TYR A 69 9.47 -0.01 3.50
CA TYR A 69 10.90 -0.04 3.20
C TYR A 69 11.60 1.22 3.70
N HIS A 70 10.93 2.36 3.64
CA HIS A 70 11.43 3.61 4.20
C HIS A 70 11.67 3.49 5.71
N LEU A 71 10.81 2.74 6.40
CA LEU A 71 10.92 2.47 7.82
C LEU A 71 11.90 1.34 8.15
N ASN A 72 12.54 0.76 7.14
CA ASN A 72 13.40 -0.42 7.27
C ASN A 72 12.65 -1.60 7.88
N GLU A 73 11.37 -1.73 7.52
CA GLU A 73 10.52 -2.82 7.98
C GLU A 73 10.21 -3.81 6.87
N ASP A 74 10.11 -5.08 7.24
CA ASP A 74 9.66 -6.12 6.32
C ASP A 74 8.12 -6.15 6.39
N PRO A 75 7.41 -5.89 5.28
CA PRO A 75 5.95 -5.92 5.28
C PRO A 75 5.37 -7.22 5.82
N LYS A 76 5.99 -8.35 5.49
CA LYS A 76 5.55 -9.66 5.95
C LYS A 76 5.58 -9.74 7.48
N LYS A 77 6.65 -9.22 8.07
CA LYS A 77 6.82 -9.24 9.53
C LYS A 77 5.77 -8.40 10.24
N ILE A 78 5.62 -7.13 9.82
CA ILE A 78 4.67 -6.24 10.49
C ILE A 78 3.23 -6.70 10.30
N ILE A 79 2.91 -7.28 9.16
CA ILE A 79 1.58 -7.84 8.91
C ILE A 79 1.33 -9.04 9.83
N LYS A 80 2.29 -9.97 9.93
CA LYS A 80 2.15 -11.13 10.79
C LYS A 80 1.97 -10.74 12.26
N GLU A 81 2.76 -9.77 12.72
CA GLU A 81 2.66 -9.27 14.09
C GLU A 81 1.30 -8.67 14.36
N LYS A 82 0.78 -7.90 13.42
CA LYS A 82 -0.54 -7.28 13.56
C LYS A 82 -1.64 -8.32 13.55
N LEU A 83 -1.51 -9.37 12.72
CA LEU A 83 -2.52 -10.43 12.65
C LEU A 83 -2.62 -11.21 13.96
N VAL A 84 -1.54 -11.33 14.73
CA VAL A 84 -1.60 -11.92 16.06
C VAL A 84 -2.56 -11.12 16.97
N ASP A 85 -2.44 -9.79 16.94
CA ASP A 85 -3.32 -8.92 17.71
C ASP A 85 -4.76 -8.99 17.22
N VAL A 86 -4.95 -8.98 15.91
CA VAL A 86 -6.30 -9.07 15.31
C VAL A 86 -6.97 -10.39 15.67
N ALA A 87 -6.21 -11.50 15.61
CA ALA A 87 -6.74 -12.83 15.95
C ALA A 87 -7.19 -12.90 17.41
N ARG A 88 -6.49 -12.21 18.30
CA ARG A 88 -6.87 -12.17 19.71
C ARG A 88 -8.21 -11.45 19.90
N ARG A 89 -8.44 -10.36 19.16
CA ARG A 89 -9.69 -9.58 19.24
C ARG A 89 -10.85 -10.23 18.50
N TYR A 90 -10.56 -11.01 17.47
CA TYR A 90 -11.55 -11.68 16.62
C TYR A 90 -11.19 -13.17 16.50
N PRO A 91 -11.42 -13.96 17.54
CA PRO A 91 -11.06 -15.38 17.51
C PRO A 91 -11.89 -16.16 16.51
N GLU A 92 -11.38 -17.32 16.09
CA GLU A 92 -12.09 -18.21 15.18
C GLU A 92 -13.43 -18.64 15.79
N LYS A 93 -14.42 -18.82 14.93
CA LYS A 93 -15.76 -19.24 15.33
C LYS A 93 -15.86 -20.75 15.54
#